data_de1d3745063e61d0d00da977b16b1c62
#
_entry.id   de1d3745063e61d0d00da977b16b1c62
#
_cell.length_a   1.000
_cell.length_b   1.000
_cell.length_c   1.000
_cell.angle_alpha   90.00
_cell.angle_beta   90.00
_cell.angle_gamma   90.00
#
_symmetry.space_group_name_H-M   'P 1'
#
loop_
_entity.id
_entity.type
_entity.pdbx_description
1 polymer ?
#
loop_
_entity_poly.entity_id
_entity_poly.type
_entity_poly.pdbx_seq_one_letter_code
_entity_poly.pdbx_strand_id
1 'polypeptide(L)'
;MAAANASARGQRVAILASPLHELTGFLLSVDCLAPGCNGERTFAIAELASFYGQDCTVGQVLRRMRCSGTCGGRVGAAWLGTGPIINTRVRLRRVPLLGPEARD
;
A
#
# COMPACT_ATOMS: atom_id res chain seq x y z
N MET A 1 -21.52 -5.52 13.50
CA MET A 1 -20.20 -6.12 13.26
C MET A 1 -19.97 -6.48 11.80
N ALA A 2 -20.94 -7.12 11.17
CA ALA A 2 -20.80 -7.42 9.74
C ALA A 2 -20.63 -6.15 8.90
N ALA A 3 -21.28 -5.05 9.28
CA ALA A 3 -21.18 -3.79 8.56
C ALA A 3 -19.77 -3.21 8.62
N ALA A 4 -19.08 -3.36 9.75
CA ALA A 4 -17.70 -2.87 9.89
C ALA A 4 -16.73 -3.65 8.99
N ASN A 5 -16.90 -4.97 8.92
CA ASN A 5 -16.07 -5.80 8.07
C ASN A 5 -16.34 -5.53 6.59
N ALA A 6 -17.60 -5.34 6.23
CA ALA A 6 -17.96 -5.01 4.86
C ALA A 6 -17.39 -3.65 4.45
N SER A 7 -17.41 -2.68 5.36
CA SER A 7 -16.85 -1.35 5.15
C SER A 7 -15.34 -1.42 4.92
N ALA A 8 -14.63 -2.19 5.74
CA ALA A 8 -13.19 -2.35 5.60
C ALA A 8 -12.82 -3.00 4.26
N ARG A 9 -13.55 -4.03 3.88
CA ARG A 9 -13.35 -4.69 2.58
C ARG A 9 -13.63 -3.74 1.43
N GLY A 10 -14.74 -3.00 1.50
CA GLY A 10 -15.11 -2.05 0.47
C GLY A 10 -14.09 -0.96 0.32
N GLN A 11 -13.54 -0.46 1.43
CA GLN A 11 -12.49 0.54 1.42
C GLN A 11 -11.23 0.01 0.74
N ARG A 12 -10.81 -1.21 1.08
CA ARG A 12 -9.64 -1.84 0.47
C ARG A 12 -9.81 -2.00 -1.04
N VAL A 13 -10.94 -2.52 -1.46
CA VAL A 13 -11.23 -2.73 -2.88
C VAL A 13 -11.23 -1.39 -3.62
N ALA A 14 -11.85 -0.37 -3.03
CA ALA A 14 -11.90 0.96 -3.64
C ALA A 14 -10.50 1.55 -3.80
N ILE A 15 -9.65 1.42 -2.78
CA ILE A 15 -8.27 1.91 -2.84
C ILE A 15 -7.48 1.20 -3.92
N LEU A 16 -7.57 -0.12 -3.99
CA LEU A 16 -6.84 -0.89 -4.99
C LEU A 16 -7.26 -0.54 -6.43
N ALA A 17 -8.51 -0.15 -6.61
CA ALA A 17 -9.03 0.25 -7.91
C ALA A 17 -8.81 1.73 -8.23
N SER A 18 -8.32 2.51 -7.27
CA SER A 18 -8.14 3.95 -7.44
C SER A 18 -6.87 4.25 -8.23
N PRO A 19 -6.93 5.17 -9.21
CA PRO A 19 -5.73 5.61 -9.88
C PRO A 19 -4.86 6.45 -8.94
N LEU A 20 -3.55 6.44 -9.18
CA LEU A 20 -2.61 7.10 -8.28
C LEU A 20 -2.87 8.59 -8.13
N HIS A 21 -3.32 9.25 -9.20
CA HIS A 21 -3.58 10.70 -9.13
C HIS A 21 -4.64 11.08 -8.10
N GLU A 22 -5.52 10.15 -7.73
CA GLU A 22 -6.53 10.41 -6.72
C GLU A 22 -5.99 10.29 -5.29
N LEU A 23 -4.80 9.74 -5.12
CA LEU A 23 -4.23 9.44 -3.82
C LEU A 23 -2.88 10.13 -3.57
N THR A 24 -2.60 11.21 -4.28
CA THR A 24 -1.28 11.85 -4.24
C THR A 24 -0.86 12.37 -2.87
N GLY A 25 -1.80 12.59 -1.96
CA GLY A 25 -1.48 13.03 -0.61
C GLY A 25 -1.17 11.89 0.37
N PHE A 26 -1.19 10.65 -0.10
CA PHE A 26 -1.03 9.48 0.77
C PHE A 26 0.32 8.82 0.58
N LEU A 27 0.63 7.91 1.49
CA LEU A 27 1.85 7.10 1.45
C LEU A 27 1.48 5.64 1.23
N LEU A 28 2.28 4.93 0.47
CA LEU A 28 2.13 3.49 0.29
C LEU A 28 3.31 2.79 0.95
N SER A 29 3.03 1.91 1.92
CA SER A 29 4.04 1.08 2.56
C SER A 29 3.95 -0.34 2.03
N VAL A 30 5.08 -0.94 1.72
CA VAL A 30 5.14 -2.29 1.19
C VAL A 30 6.19 -3.10 1.95
N ASP A 31 5.97 -4.40 2.04
CA ASP A 31 6.88 -5.31 2.71
C ASP A 31 7.00 -6.59 1.91
N CYS A 32 8.22 -7.09 1.80
CA CYS A 32 8.48 -8.39 1.21
C CYS A 32 8.52 -9.43 2.33
N LEU A 33 7.61 -10.38 2.29
CA LEU A 33 7.52 -11.42 3.32
C LEU A 33 8.38 -12.64 3.05
N ALA A 34 9.22 -12.60 2.02
CA ALA A 34 10.10 -13.71 1.70
C ALA A 34 11.14 -13.93 2.81
N PRO A 35 11.48 -15.19 3.13
CA PRO A 35 12.50 -15.46 4.14
C PRO A 35 13.83 -14.81 3.79
N GLY A 36 14.45 -14.17 4.77
CA GLY A 36 15.73 -13.50 4.59
C GLY A 36 15.63 -12.15 3.91
N CYS A 37 14.42 -11.72 3.54
CA CYS A 37 14.21 -10.41 2.96
C CYS A 37 13.49 -9.53 3.98
N ASN A 38 14.19 -8.55 4.49
CA ASN A 38 13.67 -7.65 5.51
C ASN A 38 13.54 -6.25 4.96
N GLY A 39 12.47 -5.59 5.34
CA GLY A 39 12.40 -4.17 5.13
C GLY A 39 11.09 -3.71 4.57
N GLU A 40 10.34 -3.04 5.42
CA GLU A 40 9.20 -2.27 4.97
C GLU A 40 9.73 -1.00 4.30
N ARG A 41 9.18 -0.67 3.16
CA ARG A 41 9.52 0.56 2.45
C ARG A 41 8.28 1.39 2.26
N THR A 42 8.44 2.69 2.40
CA THR A 42 7.32 3.64 2.26
C THR A 42 7.61 4.59 1.10
N PHE A 43 6.63 4.74 0.23
CA PHE A 43 6.71 5.61 -0.94
C PHE A 43 5.58 6.63 -0.90
N ALA A 44 5.87 7.85 -1.32
CA ALA A 44 4.81 8.81 -1.58
C ALA A 44 4.06 8.38 -2.85
N ILE A 45 2.74 8.40 -2.80
CA ILE A 45 1.93 8.04 -3.98
C ILE A 45 2.28 8.97 -5.15
N ALA A 46 2.56 10.25 -4.88
CA ALA A 46 2.94 11.19 -5.93
C ALA A 46 4.20 10.74 -6.68
N GLU A 47 5.17 10.17 -5.98
CA GLU A 47 6.37 9.63 -6.61
C GLU A 47 6.06 8.41 -7.46
N LEU A 48 5.21 7.53 -6.96
CA LEU A 48 4.79 6.35 -7.72
C LEU A 48 4.02 6.75 -8.97
N ALA A 49 3.19 7.80 -8.88
CA ALA A 49 2.47 8.31 -10.03
C ALA A 49 3.41 8.84 -11.11
N SER A 50 4.52 9.46 -10.72
CA SER A 50 5.53 9.91 -11.67
C SER A 50 6.24 8.74 -12.36
N PHE A 51 6.41 7.64 -11.64
CA PHE A 51 7.13 6.48 -12.17
C PHE A 51 6.23 5.55 -12.99
N TYR A 52 5.06 5.20 -12.44
CA TYR A 52 4.15 4.23 -13.06
C TYR A 52 3.08 4.87 -13.96
N GLY A 53 2.82 6.16 -13.78
CA GLY A 53 1.77 6.86 -14.50
C GLY A 53 0.61 7.24 -13.60
N GLN A 54 0.01 8.39 -13.88
CA GLN A 54 -1.07 8.95 -13.07
C GLN A 54 -2.34 8.07 -13.08
N ASP A 55 -2.59 7.40 -14.19
CA ASP A 55 -3.78 6.57 -14.37
C ASP A 55 -3.58 5.13 -13.90
N CYS A 56 -2.37 4.76 -13.50
CA CYS A 56 -2.10 3.44 -12.96
C CYS A 56 -2.79 3.29 -11.61
N THR A 57 -3.47 2.18 -11.39
CA THR A 57 -4.14 1.94 -10.11
C THR A 57 -3.16 1.41 -9.07
N VAL A 58 -3.50 1.56 -7.79
CA VAL A 58 -2.71 1.01 -6.70
C VAL A 58 -2.51 -0.49 -6.88
N GLY A 59 -3.58 -1.21 -7.25
CA GLY A 59 -3.50 -2.65 -7.48
C GLY A 59 -2.51 -3.01 -8.59
N GLN A 60 -2.48 -2.23 -9.67
CA GLN A 60 -1.54 -2.46 -10.75
C GLN A 60 -0.09 -2.22 -10.31
N VAL A 61 0.14 -1.18 -9.51
CA VAL A 61 1.46 -0.90 -8.96
C VAL A 61 1.94 -2.07 -8.12
N LEU A 62 1.10 -2.56 -7.21
CA LEU A 62 1.47 -3.68 -6.35
C LEU A 62 1.79 -4.95 -7.12
N ARG A 63 1.08 -5.19 -8.22
CA ARG A 63 1.35 -6.36 -9.07
C ARG A 63 2.66 -6.24 -9.85
N ARG A 64 3.05 -5.02 -10.21
CA ARG A 64 4.27 -4.76 -10.98
C ARG A 64 5.50 -4.59 -10.10
N MET A 65 5.30 -4.21 -8.84
CA MET A 65 6.40 -3.92 -7.93
C MET A 65 7.12 -5.21 -7.55
N ARG A 66 8.44 -5.16 -7.56
CA ARG A 66 9.29 -6.26 -7.15
C ARG A 66 10.18 -5.83 -6.00
N CYS A 67 10.50 -6.79 -5.13
CA CYS A 67 11.48 -6.53 -4.09
C CYS A 67 12.82 -6.22 -4.73
N SER A 68 13.43 -5.10 -4.33
CA SER A 68 14.75 -4.71 -4.83
C SER A 68 15.88 -5.42 -4.11
N GLY A 69 15.56 -6.28 -3.12
CA GLY A 69 16.55 -7.08 -2.43
C GLY A 69 16.95 -8.31 -3.23
N THR A 70 17.65 -9.22 -2.55
CA THR A 70 18.19 -10.41 -3.20
C THR A 70 17.15 -11.42 -3.66
N CYS A 71 15.93 -11.35 -3.11
CA CYS A 71 14.91 -12.34 -3.42
C CYS A 71 14.21 -12.09 -4.77
N GLY A 72 14.15 -10.84 -5.25
CA GLY A 72 13.44 -10.49 -6.47
C GLY A 72 11.95 -10.82 -6.44
N GLY A 73 11.39 -11.07 -5.26
CA GLY A 73 10.02 -11.53 -5.11
C GLY A 73 9.00 -10.42 -5.19
N ARG A 74 7.75 -10.83 -5.20
CA ARG A 74 6.63 -9.88 -5.20
C ARG A 74 6.40 -9.31 -3.81
N VAL A 75 5.77 -8.15 -3.78
CA VAL A 75 5.31 -7.55 -2.53
C VAL A 75 4.34 -8.51 -1.84
N GLY A 76 4.62 -8.83 -0.58
CA GLY A 76 3.80 -9.75 0.21
C GLY A 76 2.79 -9.05 1.10
N ALA A 77 3.03 -7.79 1.44
CA ALA A 77 2.11 -7.00 2.25
C ALA A 77 2.19 -5.54 1.83
N ALA A 78 1.08 -4.83 1.95
CA ALA A 78 1.01 -3.42 1.60
C ALA A 78 -0.06 -2.72 2.42
N TRP A 79 0.18 -1.44 2.71
CA TRP A 79 -0.74 -0.59 3.48
C TRP A 79 -0.78 0.81 2.86
N LEU A 80 -1.96 1.42 2.91
CA LEU A 80 -2.07 2.83 2.60
C LEU A 80 -2.05 3.63 3.89
N GLY A 81 -1.06 4.51 4.03
CA GLY A 81 -0.95 5.39 5.18
C GLY A 81 -1.60 6.73 4.88
N THR A 82 -2.34 7.26 5.85
CA THR A 82 -3.02 8.55 5.69
C THR A 82 -2.34 9.60 6.55
N GLY A 83 -2.19 10.78 5.98
CA GLY A 83 -1.66 11.94 6.69
C GLY A 83 -0.15 12.13 6.54
N PRO A 84 0.32 13.34 6.79
CA PRO A 84 1.75 13.64 6.68
C PRO A 84 2.52 13.04 7.85
N ILE A 85 3.75 12.61 7.59
CA ILE A 85 4.65 12.13 8.64
C ILE A 85 5.29 13.36 9.29
N ILE A 86 4.51 14.13 10.02
CA ILE A 86 5.03 15.33 10.67
C ILE A 86 5.41 15.06 12.12
N ASN A 87 4.77 14.05 12.73
CA ASN A 87 4.98 13.78 14.14
C ASN A 87 4.98 12.28 14.38
N THR A 88 6.11 11.77 14.86
CA THR A 88 6.28 10.35 15.13
C THR A 88 5.39 9.83 16.26
N ARG A 89 4.80 10.72 17.05
CA ARG A 89 3.90 10.32 18.13
C ARG A 89 2.49 10.03 17.62
N VAL A 90 2.13 10.50 16.42
CA VAL A 90 0.81 10.24 15.84
C VAL A 90 0.91 8.95 15.05
N ARG A 91 0.16 7.95 15.48
CA ARG A 91 0.06 6.72 14.69
C ARG A 91 -0.68 7.04 13.42
N LEU A 92 0.01 6.89 12.29
CA LEU A 92 -0.64 6.98 11.00
C LEU A 92 -1.64 5.85 10.89
N ARG A 93 -2.84 6.18 10.48
CA ARG A 93 -3.81 5.15 10.17
C ARG A 93 -3.34 4.42 8.92
N ARG A 94 -3.21 3.13 9.04
CA ARG A 94 -2.79 2.28 7.95
C ARG A 94 -3.97 1.41 7.53
N VAL A 95 -4.30 1.47 6.24
CA VAL A 95 -5.33 0.62 5.68
C VAL A 95 -4.63 -0.56 5.01
N PRO A 96 -4.78 -1.79 5.51
CA PRO A 96 -4.14 -2.93 4.88
C PRO A 96 -4.74 -3.23 3.51
N LEU A 97 -3.88 -3.38 2.52
CA LEU A 97 -4.27 -3.63 1.14
C LEU A 97 -3.93 -5.03 0.67
N LEU A 98 -2.88 -5.61 1.24
CA LEU A 98 -2.37 -6.91 0.84
C LEU A 98 -1.68 -7.54 2.03
N GLY A 99 -1.73 -8.86 2.14
CA GLY A 99 -1.01 -9.60 3.17
C GLY A 99 -1.91 -10.06 4.32
N PRO A 100 -1.30 -10.54 5.43
CA PRO A 100 -2.06 -11.13 6.53
C PRO A 100 -3.08 -10.19 7.17
N GLU A 101 -2.78 -8.90 7.25
CA GLU A 101 -3.68 -7.92 7.85
C GLU A 101 -4.86 -7.56 6.94
N ALA A 102 -4.78 -7.91 5.66
CA ALA A 102 -5.84 -7.62 4.69
C ALA A 102 -6.88 -8.73 4.59
N ARG A 103 -6.94 -9.62 5.57
CA ARG A 103 -7.92 -10.70 5.59
C ARG A 103 -9.33 -10.17 5.85
N ASP A 104 -10.24 -10.78 5.18
CA ASP A 104 -11.67 -10.50 5.36
C ASP A 104 -12.25 -11.27 6.54
#